data_08074406546e0c2a752a1b35d04367bd
#
_entry.id   08074406546e0c2a752a1b35d04367bd
#
_cell.length_a   1.000
_cell.length_b   1.000
_cell.length_c   1.000
_cell.angle_alpha   90.00
_cell.angle_beta   90.00
_cell.angle_gamma   90.00
#
_symmetry.space_group_name_H-M   'P 1'
#
loop_
_entity.id
_entity.type
_entity.pdbx_description
1 polymer ?
#
loop_
_entity_poly.entity_id
_entity_poly.type
_entity_poly.pdbx_seq_one_letter_code
_entity_poly.pdbx_strand_id
1 'polypeptide(L)'
;SPNRPSGLMDWEALMEMQQALLGTQSAVIVSPAPMFGVKLIEGIQKLFTLAGKPLVVDAENWMAHRGAANVLLHIWRHSKTPGNYVILSGDVHYSFAYDIVVRRQKRAPQLWQITSSGVKNTFPKQLLNTFDRLNRWLYAPLSPLNWFTKRRKLSIYPRDPDQASAGERLWNASGIGLVSLDEQGKPTD
;
A
#
# COMPACT_ATOMS: atom_id res chain seq x y z
N SER A 1 6.85 18.13 -9.22
CA SER A 1 5.66 18.72 -9.88
C SER A 1 4.48 17.76 -9.74
N PRO A 2 3.24 18.25 -9.49
CA PRO A 2 2.06 17.36 -9.35
C PRO A 2 1.74 16.56 -10.63
N ASN A 3 2.27 16.96 -11.75
CA ASN A 3 2.05 16.34 -13.07
C ASN A 3 3.24 15.50 -13.55
N ARG A 4 4.31 15.41 -12.79
CA ARG A 4 5.46 14.55 -13.11
C ARG A 4 5.59 13.46 -12.06
N PRO A 5 5.79 12.20 -12.46
CA PRO A 5 6.15 11.14 -11.52
C PRO A 5 7.43 11.55 -10.80
N SER A 6 7.45 11.31 -9.52
CA SER A 6 8.60 11.50 -8.65
C SER A 6 8.50 10.50 -7.52
N GLY A 7 9.57 10.21 -6.85
CA GLY A 7 9.63 9.23 -5.79
C GLY A 7 10.40 7.98 -6.22
N LEU A 8 9.89 6.80 -5.91
CA LEU A 8 10.61 5.54 -6.08
C LEU A 8 10.86 5.14 -7.54
N MET A 9 10.08 5.64 -8.49
CA MET A 9 10.25 5.37 -9.92
C MET A 9 10.04 6.64 -10.74
N ASP A 10 10.83 6.79 -11.78
CA ASP A 10 10.67 7.84 -12.78
C ASP A 10 9.59 7.49 -13.82
N TRP A 11 9.42 8.37 -14.82
CA TRP A 11 8.40 8.18 -15.83
C TRP A 11 8.69 7.01 -16.75
N GLU A 12 9.94 6.85 -17.16
CA GLU A 12 10.40 5.81 -18.06
C GLU A 12 10.15 4.44 -17.44
N ALA A 13 10.59 4.23 -16.20
CA ALA A 13 10.41 2.96 -15.48
C ALA A 13 8.93 2.62 -15.24
N LEU A 14 8.06 3.61 -14.98
CA LEU A 14 6.62 3.38 -14.87
C LEU A 14 6.00 2.96 -16.21
N MET A 15 6.47 3.51 -17.32
CA MET A 15 6.02 3.11 -18.67
C MET A 15 6.52 1.73 -19.04
N GLU A 16 7.76 1.38 -18.72
CA GLU A 16 8.31 0.02 -18.90
C GLU A 16 7.52 -1.00 -18.09
N MET A 17 7.22 -0.70 -16.82
CA MET A 17 6.36 -1.53 -15.99
C MET A 17 4.97 -1.73 -16.63
N GLN A 18 4.37 -0.68 -17.17
CA GLN A 18 3.09 -0.79 -17.87
C GLN A 18 3.19 -1.72 -19.07
N GLN A 19 4.23 -1.57 -19.90
CA GLN A 19 4.44 -2.43 -21.07
C GLN A 19 4.63 -3.89 -20.68
N ALA A 20 5.42 -4.16 -19.63
CA ALA A 20 5.65 -5.51 -19.12
C ALA A 20 4.35 -6.17 -18.59
N LEU A 21 3.40 -5.39 -18.11
CA LEU A 21 2.13 -5.88 -17.59
C LEU A 21 1.07 -6.13 -18.68
N LEU A 22 1.25 -5.62 -19.89
CA LEU A 22 0.25 -5.79 -20.95
C LEU A 22 0.12 -7.26 -21.39
N GLY A 23 -1.09 -7.77 -21.38
CA GLY A 23 -1.40 -9.14 -21.82
C GLY A 23 -1.10 -10.23 -20.76
N THR A 24 -0.62 -9.86 -19.58
CA THR A 24 -0.44 -10.80 -18.47
C THR A 24 -1.72 -10.99 -17.67
N GLN A 25 -1.94 -12.17 -17.09
CA GLN A 25 -3.14 -12.49 -16.31
C GLN A 25 -3.01 -12.06 -14.86
N SER A 26 -1.83 -12.23 -14.29
CA SER A 26 -1.49 -11.87 -12.91
C SER A 26 -0.08 -11.31 -12.85
N ALA A 27 0.22 -10.57 -11.79
CA ALA A 27 1.56 -10.04 -11.56
C ALA A 27 1.92 -10.03 -10.07
N VAL A 28 3.16 -10.39 -9.78
CA VAL A 28 3.79 -10.17 -8.47
C VAL A 28 4.70 -8.95 -8.59
N ILE A 29 4.44 -7.94 -7.79
CA ILE A 29 5.24 -6.71 -7.74
C ILE A 29 6.03 -6.70 -6.45
N VAL A 30 7.36 -6.64 -6.56
CA VAL A 30 8.24 -6.49 -5.40
C VAL A 30 8.63 -5.03 -5.29
N SER A 31 8.36 -4.43 -4.14
CA SER A 31 8.65 -3.04 -3.85
C SER A 31 9.43 -2.91 -2.54
N PRO A 32 10.48 -2.08 -2.48
CA PRO A 32 11.22 -1.87 -1.23
C PRO A 32 10.31 -1.30 -0.14
N ALA A 33 9.41 -0.39 -0.48
CA ALA A 33 8.48 0.24 0.44
C ALA A 33 7.02 -0.11 0.11
N PRO A 34 6.10 -0.09 1.08
CA PRO A 34 4.69 -0.35 0.84
C PRO A 34 4.07 0.67 -0.12
N MET A 35 3.28 0.19 -1.07
CA MET A 35 2.50 1.08 -1.94
C MET A 35 1.35 1.75 -1.18
N PHE A 36 0.79 1.02 -0.22
CA PHE A 36 -0.30 1.48 0.66
C PHE A 36 0.15 1.35 2.11
N GLY A 37 0.38 2.46 2.76
CA GLY A 37 0.77 2.52 4.16
C GLY A 37 -0.43 2.74 5.10
N VAL A 38 -0.13 2.85 6.39
CA VAL A 38 -1.10 3.30 7.40
C VAL A 38 -1.37 4.79 7.19
N LYS A 39 -2.62 5.13 6.89
CA LYS A 39 -3.01 6.50 6.48
C LYS A 39 -2.65 7.59 7.49
N LEU A 40 -2.74 7.28 8.76
CA LEU A 40 -2.36 8.25 9.79
C LEU A 40 -0.87 8.59 9.70
N ILE A 41 -0.02 7.59 9.50
CA ILE A 41 1.42 7.77 9.33
C ILE A 41 1.69 8.60 8.06
N GLU A 42 1.04 8.25 6.93
CA GLU A 42 1.12 9.04 5.69
C GLU A 42 0.65 10.49 5.89
N GLY A 43 -0.39 10.71 6.70
CA GLY A 43 -0.92 12.04 7.02
C GLY A 43 0.06 12.88 7.85
N ILE A 44 0.69 12.27 8.83
CA ILE A 44 1.72 12.90 9.66
C ILE A 44 2.95 13.23 8.80
N GLN A 45 3.42 12.29 7.97
CA GLN A 45 4.50 12.50 7.03
C GLN A 45 4.23 13.70 6.11
N LYS A 46 3.02 13.78 5.57
CA LYS A 46 2.60 14.90 4.73
C LYS A 46 2.59 16.22 5.48
N LEU A 47 2.16 16.24 6.73
CA LEU A 47 2.14 17.45 7.56
C LEU A 47 3.57 17.95 7.82
N PHE A 48 4.49 17.05 8.18
CA PHE A 48 5.91 17.40 8.38
C PHE A 48 6.58 17.86 7.08
N THR A 49 6.24 17.26 5.94
CA THR A 49 6.73 17.68 4.62
C THR A 49 6.25 19.10 4.28
N LEU A 50 4.99 19.43 4.57
CA LEU A 50 4.45 20.78 4.38
C LEU A 50 5.06 21.80 5.34
N ALA A 51 5.45 21.38 6.55
CA ALA A 51 6.16 22.21 7.51
C ALA A 51 7.67 22.40 7.19
N GLY A 52 8.13 21.93 6.03
CA GLY A 52 9.52 22.09 5.59
C GLY A 52 10.53 21.17 6.28
N LYS A 53 10.08 20.12 6.96
CA LYS A 53 10.93 19.12 7.63
C LYS A 53 10.72 17.70 7.06
N PRO A 54 10.92 17.47 5.75
CA PRO A 54 10.67 16.17 5.11
C PRO A 54 11.60 15.06 5.61
N LEU A 55 12.82 15.40 6.05
CA LEU A 55 13.82 14.42 6.50
C LEU A 55 13.57 13.86 7.91
N VAL A 56 12.59 14.40 8.65
CA VAL A 56 12.23 13.89 9.98
C VAL A 56 11.30 12.69 9.87
N VAL A 57 10.70 12.49 8.71
CA VAL A 57 9.71 11.44 8.46
C VAL A 57 9.98 10.89 7.06
N ASP A 58 10.56 9.72 6.95
CA ASP A 58 10.81 9.05 5.67
C ASP A 58 9.53 9.00 4.83
N ALA A 59 9.41 9.92 3.89
CA ALA A 59 8.24 10.06 3.02
C ALA A 59 8.36 9.17 1.76
N GLU A 60 9.01 8.02 1.88
CA GLU A 60 9.25 7.07 0.79
C GLU A 60 8.03 6.20 0.46
N ASN A 61 6.87 6.82 0.43
CA ASN A 61 5.63 6.13 0.12
C ASN A 61 5.18 6.44 -1.32
N TRP A 62 4.88 5.41 -2.10
CA TRP A 62 4.37 5.54 -3.46
C TRP A 62 3.18 6.48 -3.59
N MET A 63 2.27 6.45 -2.62
CA MET A 63 1.05 7.26 -2.63
C MET A 63 1.28 8.71 -2.18
N ALA A 64 2.41 9.02 -1.56
CA ALA A 64 2.80 10.40 -1.22
C ALA A 64 3.07 11.22 -2.49
N HIS A 65 3.59 10.60 -3.53
CA HIS A 65 3.87 11.25 -4.81
C HIS A 65 2.67 11.21 -5.74
N ARG A 66 2.06 12.37 -5.96
CA ARG A 66 0.82 12.51 -6.73
C ARG A 66 0.91 11.99 -8.17
N GLY A 67 2.05 12.21 -8.82
CA GLY A 67 2.32 11.75 -10.17
C GLY A 67 2.35 10.23 -10.26
N ALA A 68 3.25 9.59 -9.50
CA ALA A 68 3.41 8.14 -9.48
C ALA A 68 2.09 7.41 -9.11
N ALA A 69 1.40 7.88 -8.08
CA ALA A 69 0.12 7.30 -7.68
C ALA A 69 -0.97 7.41 -8.75
N ASN A 70 -1.01 8.47 -9.55
CA ASN A 70 -1.96 8.58 -10.65
C ASN A 70 -1.63 7.63 -11.78
N VAL A 71 -0.34 7.47 -12.12
CA VAL A 71 0.12 6.54 -13.15
C VAL A 71 -0.19 5.10 -12.74
N LEU A 72 0.14 4.70 -11.51
CA LEU A 72 -0.21 3.37 -10.99
C LEU A 72 -1.71 3.09 -11.08
N LEU A 73 -2.54 4.04 -10.65
CA LEU A 73 -4.00 3.91 -10.78
C LEU A 73 -4.46 3.79 -12.24
N HIS A 74 -3.76 4.42 -13.17
CA HIS A 74 -4.02 4.28 -14.60
C HIS A 74 -3.65 2.90 -15.11
N ILE A 75 -2.47 2.39 -14.73
CA ILE A 75 -1.99 1.05 -15.07
C ILE A 75 -2.99 0.00 -14.59
N TRP A 76 -3.36 0.03 -13.31
CA TRP A 76 -4.32 -0.94 -12.75
C TRP A 76 -5.74 -0.85 -13.34
N ARG A 77 -6.10 0.28 -13.91
CA ARG A 77 -7.42 0.47 -14.55
C ARG A 77 -7.43 0.15 -16.03
N HIS A 78 -6.28 -0.13 -16.61
CA HIS A 78 -6.18 -0.42 -18.03
C HIS A 78 -6.71 -1.83 -18.32
N SER A 79 -7.51 -1.97 -19.37
CA SER A 79 -8.23 -3.22 -19.67
C SER A 79 -7.35 -4.40 -20.09
N LYS A 80 -6.11 -4.13 -20.50
CA LYS A 80 -5.13 -5.13 -20.96
C LYS A 80 -4.07 -5.46 -19.91
N THR A 81 -4.12 -4.88 -18.72
CA THR A 81 -3.24 -5.19 -17.61
C THR A 81 -3.86 -6.27 -16.72
N PRO A 82 -3.09 -6.93 -15.84
CA PRO A 82 -3.57 -8.03 -15.01
C PRO A 82 -4.86 -7.77 -14.25
N GLY A 83 -5.64 -8.82 -14.07
CA GLY A 83 -6.77 -8.82 -13.15
C GLY A 83 -6.38 -9.05 -11.69
N ASN A 84 -5.21 -9.63 -11.43
CA ASN A 84 -4.73 -9.97 -10.10
C ASN A 84 -3.31 -9.44 -9.89
N TYR A 85 -3.08 -8.78 -8.76
CA TYR A 85 -1.78 -8.24 -8.38
C TYR A 85 -1.45 -8.60 -6.94
N VAL A 86 -0.29 -9.17 -6.71
CA VAL A 86 0.28 -9.36 -5.37
C VAL A 86 1.46 -8.42 -5.22
N ILE A 87 1.41 -7.55 -4.22
CA ILE A 87 2.44 -6.56 -3.92
C ILE A 87 3.17 -7.02 -2.67
N LEU A 88 4.43 -7.38 -2.81
CA LEU A 88 5.30 -7.75 -1.71
C LEU A 88 6.18 -6.56 -1.35
N SER A 89 6.26 -6.23 -0.08
CA SER A 89 7.03 -5.07 0.39
C SER A 89 7.60 -5.26 1.79
N GLY A 90 8.48 -4.35 2.19
CA GLY A 90 9.12 -4.32 3.51
C GLY A 90 9.30 -2.89 4.03
N ASP A 91 10.40 -2.65 4.75
CA ASP A 91 10.95 -1.33 5.14
C ASP A 91 10.09 -0.44 6.05
N VAL A 92 9.19 -1.03 6.86
CA VAL A 92 8.30 -0.24 7.75
C VAL A 92 8.28 -0.69 9.21
N HIS A 93 9.17 -1.59 9.62
CA HIS A 93 9.33 -2.08 10.99
C HIS A 93 8.09 -2.77 11.62
N TYR A 94 7.07 -3.07 10.83
CA TYR A 94 5.89 -3.86 11.20
C TYR A 94 5.33 -4.55 9.96
N SER A 95 4.66 -5.68 10.15
CA SER A 95 4.08 -6.46 9.06
C SER A 95 2.57 -6.31 9.01
N PHE A 96 1.99 -6.36 7.83
CA PHE A 96 0.54 -6.25 7.61
C PHE A 96 0.14 -6.76 6.23
N ALA A 97 -1.13 -7.09 6.08
CA ALA A 97 -1.71 -7.44 4.79
C ALA A 97 -2.97 -6.62 4.51
N TYR A 98 -3.12 -6.21 3.25
CA TYR A 98 -4.27 -5.44 2.76
C TYR A 98 -4.88 -6.07 1.53
N ASP A 99 -6.21 -6.16 1.52
CA ASP A 99 -7.00 -6.38 0.31
C ASP A 99 -7.40 -5.02 -0.27
N ILE A 100 -7.12 -4.80 -1.55
CA ILE A 100 -7.32 -3.50 -2.18
C ILE A 100 -8.22 -3.67 -3.40
N VAL A 101 -9.31 -2.93 -3.44
CA VAL A 101 -10.27 -2.94 -4.54
C VAL A 101 -10.30 -1.57 -5.22
N VAL A 102 -10.13 -1.57 -6.54
CA VAL A 102 -10.27 -0.34 -7.35
C VAL A 102 -11.75 -0.07 -7.59
N ARG A 103 -12.24 1.05 -7.08
CA ARG A 103 -13.66 1.43 -7.19
C ARG A 103 -14.04 1.88 -8.60
N ARG A 104 -15.33 1.74 -8.93
CA ARG A 104 -15.96 2.29 -10.14
C ARG A 104 -15.38 1.73 -11.44
N GLN A 105 -15.09 0.45 -11.47
CA GLN A 105 -14.75 -0.31 -12.67
C GLN A 105 -15.64 -1.54 -12.83
N LYS A 106 -16.05 -1.84 -14.06
CA LYS A 106 -16.82 -3.07 -14.37
C LYS A 106 -15.96 -4.33 -14.17
N ARG A 107 -14.66 -4.24 -14.42
CA ARG A 107 -13.65 -5.26 -14.15
C ARG A 107 -12.57 -4.63 -13.28
N ALA A 108 -12.83 -4.56 -11.98
CA ALA A 108 -11.85 -4.06 -11.05
C ALA A 108 -10.78 -5.13 -10.82
N PRO A 109 -9.50 -4.80 -10.95
CA PRO A 109 -8.44 -5.71 -10.55
C PRO A 109 -8.50 -5.93 -9.04
N GLN A 110 -8.10 -7.13 -8.63
CA GLN A 110 -7.88 -7.47 -7.23
C GLN A 110 -6.40 -7.26 -6.92
N LEU A 111 -6.12 -6.53 -5.87
CA LEU A 111 -4.75 -6.27 -5.43
C LEU A 111 -4.63 -6.72 -3.98
N TRP A 112 -3.55 -7.42 -3.69
CA TRP A 112 -3.17 -7.80 -2.33
C TRP A 112 -1.81 -7.20 -2.04
N GLN A 113 -1.70 -6.47 -0.96
CA GLN A 113 -0.41 -6.02 -0.48
C GLN A 113 -0.05 -6.77 0.78
N ILE A 114 1.10 -7.43 0.75
CA ILE A 114 1.66 -8.17 1.86
C ILE A 114 2.99 -7.51 2.19
N THR A 115 3.07 -6.95 3.38
CA THR A 115 4.25 -6.28 3.88
C THR A 115 4.82 -7.11 5.02
N SER A 116 6.03 -7.62 4.82
CA SER A 116 6.79 -8.35 5.84
C SER A 116 8.04 -7.54 6.13
N SER A 117 8.15 -7.02 7.33
CA SER A 117 9.20 -6.09 7.67
C SER A 117 10.04 -6.56 8.85
N GLY A 118 11.36 -6.46 8.62
CA GLY A 118 12.35 -6.36 9.66
C GLY A 118 12.70 -7.65 10.41
N VAL A 119 13.97 -7.98 10.37
CA VAL A 119 14.54 -9.05 11.20
C VAL A 119 15.03 -8.51 12.56
N LYS A 120 15.22 -7.20 12.72
CA LYS A 120 15.92 -6.63 13.88
C LYS A 120 15.31 -5.37 14.50
N ASN A 121 14.48 -4.64 13.77
CA ASN A 121 13.92 -3.37 14.24
C ASN A 121 12.43 -3.51 14.50
N THR A 122 12.01 -3.39 15.76
CA THR A 122 10.60 -3.36 16.14
C THR A 122 10.16 -1.92 16.39
N PHE A 123 8.97 -1.59 15.92
CA PHE A 123 8.35 -0.30 16.23
C PHE A 123 7.85 -0.28 17.70
N PRO A 124 7.86 0.86 18.41
CA PRO A 124 7.32 0.92 19.77
C PRO A 124 5.84 0.44 19.79
N LYS A 125 5.56 -0.68 20.45
CA LYS A 125 4.25 -1.37 20.39
C LYS A 125 3.07 -0.47 20.79
N GLN A 126 3.22 0.33 21.84
CA GLN A 126 2.17 1.25 22.29
C GLN A 126 1.84 2.31 21.28
N LEU A 127 2.86 2.86 20.61
CA LEU A 127 2.69 3.88 19.59
C LEU A 127 2.03 3.30 18.33
N LEU A 128 2.44 2.09 17.93
CA LEU A 128 1.85 1.38 16.80
C LEU A 128 0.36 1.10 17.02
N ASN A 129 -0.01 0.57 18.18
CA ASN A 129 -1.41 0.30 18.54
C ASN A 129 -2.25 1.57 18.60
N THR A 130 -1.68 2.68 19.10
CA THR A 130 -2.36 3.97 19.11
C THR A 130 -2.60 4.48 17.69
N PHE A 131 -1.61 4.38 16.82
CA PHE A 131 -1.75 4.77 15.42
C PHE A 131 -2.75 3.90 14.67
N ASP A 132 -2.79 2.59 14.91
CA ASP A 132 -3.78 1.71 14.30
C ASP A 132 -5.20 2.05 14.74
N ARG A 133 -5.43 2.28 16.05
CA ARG A 133 -6.75 2.70 16.59
C ARG A 133 -7.22 4.02 16.00
N LEU A 134 -6.34 5.03 15.97
CA LEU A 134 -6.65 6.34 15.39
C LEU A 134 -6.89 6.24 13.88
N ASN A 135 -6.11 5.43 13.17
CA ASN A 135 -6.29 5.19 11.75
C ASN A 135 -7.63 4.52 11.45
N ARG A 136 -8.07 3.57 12.27
CA ARG A 136 -9.40 2.94 12.15
C ARG A 136 -10.53 3.93 12.33
N TRP A 137 -10.40 4.80 13.31
CA TRP A 137 -11.43 5.80 13.60
C TRP A 137 -11.49 6.90 12.55
N LEU A 138 -10.34 7.46 12.17
CA LEU A 138 -10.26 8.58 11.24
C LEU A 138 -10.49 8.17 9.77
N TYR A 139 -10.01 7.00 9.37
CA TYR A 139 -9.99 6.54 7.97
C TYR A 139 -10.79 5.26 7.75
N ALA A 140 -11.84 5.03 8.53
CA ALA A 140 -12.82 3.99 8.26
C ALA A 140 -13.34 4.09 6.80
N PRO A 141 -13.80 3.00 6.16
CA PRO A 141 -14.22 2.99 4.75
C PRO A 141 -15.26 4.05 4.39
N LEU A 142 -16.10 4.45 5.34
CA LEU A 142 -17.14 5.49 5.18
C LEU A 142 -16.72 6.87 5.68
N SER A 143 -15.50 7.03 6.19
CA SER A 143 -15.06 8.32 6.73
C SER A 143 -15.01 9.41 5.65
N PRO A 144 -15.55 10.63 5.92
CA PRO A 144 -15.48 11.76 5.02
C PRO A 144 -14.03 12.22 4.76
N LEU A 145 -13.09 11.92 5.66
CA LEU A 145 -11.68 12.22 5.48
C LEU A 145 -11.08 11.48 4.26
N ASN A 146 -11.66 10.35 3.87
CA ASN A 146 -11.24 9.64 2.66
C ASN A 146 -11.49 10.44 1.37
N TRP A 147 -12.41 11.42 1.38
CA TRP A 147 -12.68 12.28 0.21
C TRP A 147 -11.52 13.18 -0.15
N PHE A 148 -10.76 13.62 0.85
CA PHE A 148 -9.57 14.44 0.67
C PHE A 148 -8.31 13.63 0.32
N THR A 149 -8.44 12.30 0.27
CA THR A 149 -7.34 11.38 -0.04
C THR A 149 -7.60 10.66 -1.36
N LYS A 150 -6.56 10.02 -1.92
CA LYS A 150 -6.72 9.15 -3.11
C LYS A 150 -7.53 7.88 -2.84
N ARG A 151 -7.80 7.54 -1.58
CA ARG A 151 -8.70 6.45 -1.17
C ARG A 151 -10.13 6.61 -1.70
N ARG A 152 -10.51 7.79 -2.22
CA ARG A 152 -11.76 7.96 -2.96
C ARG A 152 -11.93 6.99 -4.13
N LYS A 153 -10.82 6.59 -4.75
CA LYS A 153 -10.79 5.66 -5.89
C LYS A 153 -10.51 4.21 -5.51
N LEU A 154 -10.18 3.95 -4.25
CA LEU A 154 -9.76 2.66 -3.73
C LEU A 154 -10.52 2.32 -2.46
N SER A 155 -10.80 1.03 -2.24
CA SER A 155 -11.18 0.47 -0.94
C SER A 155 -10.03 -0.39 -0.46
N ILE A 156 -9.55 -0.14 0.76
CA ILE A 156 -8.46 -0.88 1.37
C ILE A 156 -9.01 -1.53 2.63
N TYR A 157 -8.92 -2.86 2.68
CA TYR A 157 -9.40 -3.69 3.77
C TYR A 157 -8.19 -4.35 4.42
N PRO A 158 -7.85 -3.98 5.66
CA PRO A 158 -6.81 -4.69 6.39
C PRO A 158 -7.25 -6.10 6.72
N ARG A 159 -6.32 -7.04 6.64
CA ARG A 159 -6.49 -8.40 7.19
C ARG A 159 -6.01 -8.42 8.62
N ASP A 160 -6.76 -9.10 9.47
CA ASP A 160 -6.37 -9.33 10.86
C ASP A 160 -5.51 -10.61 10.90
N PRO A 161 -4.33 -10.60 11.55
CA PRO A 161 -3.54 -11.82 11.73
C PRO A 161 -4.25 -12.79 12.67
N ASP A 162 -4.27 -14.08 12.35
CA ASP A 162 -4.97 -15.12 13.15
C ASP A 162 -4.49 -15.21 14.60
N GLN A 163 -3.21 -14.90 14.84
CA GLN A 163 -2.60 -14.97 16.16
C GLN A 163 -2.58 -13.64 16.92
N ALA A 164 -3.15 -12.58 16.34
CA ALA A 164 -3.17 -11.28 16.98
C ALA A 164 -4.37 -11.13 17.91
N SER A 165 -4.20 -10.31 18.94
CA SER A 165 -5.33 -9.90 19.78
C SER A 165 -6.37 -9.16 18.96
N ALA A 166 -7.64 -9.28 19.33
CA ALA A 166 -8.75 -8.66 18.61
C ALA A 166 -8.48 -7.16 18.34
N GLY A 167 -8.35 -6.83 17.04
CA GLY A 167 -8.08 -5.48 16.58
C GLY A 167 -6.61 -5.10 16.40
N GLU A 168 -5.66 -6.00 16.59
CA GLU A 168 -4.26 -5.82 16.21
C GLU A 168 -4.07 -6.28 14.76
N ARG A 169 -3.96 -5.33 13.83
CA ARG A 169 -3.75 -5.60 12.39
C ARG A 169 -2.31 -5.48 11.96
N LEU A 170 -1.50 -4.84 12.78
CA LEU A 170 -0.10 -4.58 12.52
C LEU A 170 0.73 -5.54 13.39
N TRP A 171 1.38 -6.48 12.74
CA TRP A 171 2.23 -7.46 13.40
C TRP A 171 3.60 -6.87 13.67
N ASN A 172 3.93 -6.70 14.94
CA ASN A 172 5.18 -6.10 15.39
C ASN A 172 6.15 -7.17 15.91
N ALA A 173 6.55 -8.08 15.04
CA ALA A 173 7.54 -9.07 15.36
C ALA A 173 8.48 -9.28 14.17
N SER A 174 9.70 -9.72 14.46
CA SER A 174 10.64 -10.17 13.43
C SER A 174 10.13 -11.46 12.80
N GLY A 175 10.23 -11.57 11.48
CA GLY A 175 9.76 -12.75 10.79
C GLY A 175 10.08 -12.74 9.30
N ILE A 176 9.74 -13.84 8.66
CA ILE A 176 9.79 -14.03 7.22
C ILE A 176 8.36 -14.29 6.77
N GLY A 177 7.88 -13.51 5.80
CA GLY A 177 6.58 -13.74 5.18
C GLY A 177 6.66 -14.86 4.15
N LEU A 178 5.78 -15.84 4.26
CA LEU A 178 5.57 -16.87 3.25
C LEU A 178 4.21 -16.62 2.60
N VAL A 179 4.18 -16.63 1.27
CA VAL A 179 2.95 -16.40 0.50
C VAL A 179 2.79 -17.53 -0.50
N SER A 180 1.66 -18.22 -0.42
CA SER A 180 1.27 -19.22 -1.41
C SER A 180 0.31 -18.60 -2.41
N LEU A 181 0.49 -18.90 -3.69
CA LEU A 181 -0.36 -18.38 -4.77
C LEU A 181 -1.02 -19.55 -5.49
N ASP A 182 -2.28 -19.34 -5.92
CA ASP A 182 -2.96 -20.26 -6.81
C ASP A 182 -2.50 -20.09 -8.29
N GLU A 183 -3.03 -20.92 -9.19
CA GLU A 183 -2.74 -20.85 -10.63
C GLU A 183 -3.16 -19.53 -11.28
N GLN A 184 -4.01 -18.76 -10.63
CA GLN A 184 -4.48 -17.45 -11.10
C GLN A 184 -3.65 -16.29 -10.49
N GLY A 185 -2.65 -16.61 -9.66
CA GLY A 185 -1.80 -15.63 -8.97
C GLY A 185 -2.48 -14.93 -7.81
N LYS A 186 -3.47 -15.57 -7.18
CA LYS A 186 -4.12 -15.05 -5.97
C LYS A 186 -3.50 -15.69 -4.73
N PRO A 187 -3.34 -14.94 -3.64
CA PRO A 187 -2.93 -15.53 -2.37
C PRO A 187 -3.94 -16.57 -1.90
N THR A 188 -3.48 -17.74 -1.51
CA THR A 188 -4.33 -18.85 -1.04
C THR A 188 -4.49 -18.86 0.47
N ASP A 189 -3.48 -18.38 1.23
CA ASP A 189 -3.55 -18.22 2.71
C ASP A 189 -2.32 -17.42 3.18
#